data_ca25b43dade2f3b44fe9f488e17c3a28
#
_entry.id   ca25b43dade2f3b44fe9f488e17c3a28
#
_cell.length_a   1.000
_cell.length_b   1.000
_cell.length_c   1.000
_cell.angle_alpha   90.00
_cell.angle_beta   90.00
_cell.angle_gamma   90.00
#
_symmetry.space_group_name_H-M   'P 1'
#
loop_
_entity.id
_entity.type
_entity.pdbx_description
1 polymer ?
#
loop_
_entity_poly.entity_id
_entity_poly.type
_entity_poly.pdbx_seq_one_letter_code
_entity_poly.pdbx_strand_id
1 'polypeptide(L)'
;MSCDLIFVSAEPSGDDLSVAVIQSLRTKLPDIEIKAIGGDTLETVELSSPLDVSPLSVLGLFEGLKVYPQVVKLADAAAELIIDNAPKAVVLVDSWGIMLRVAQRLKQRAPHIKLLKLVGRQ
;
A
#
# COMPACT_ATOMS: atom_id res chain seq x y z
N MET A 1 -10.55 7.91 -12.11
CA MET A 1 -9.29 8.68 -12.21
C MET A 1 -8.11 7.75 -12.19
N SER A 2 -7.12 8.02 -13.04
CA SER A 2 -5.90 7.23 -13.08
C SER A 2 -4.77 7.94 -12.33
N CYS A 3 -3.79 7.18 -11.89
CA CYS A 3 -2.57 7.71 -11.30
C CYS A 3 -1.40 6.86 -11.78
N ASP A 4 -0.18 7.32 -11.49
CA ASP A 4 1.00 6.59 -11.94
C ASP A 4 1.35 5.46 -11.01
N LEU A 5 1.41 5.74 -9.70
CA LEU A 5 1.78 4.76 -8.69
C LEU A 5 0.85 4.83 -7.49
N ILE A 6 0.61 3.68 -6.89
CA ILE A 6 -0.01 3.59 -5.57
C ILE A 6 0.92 2.82 -4.67
N PHE A 7 1.28 3.42 -3.53
CA PHE A 7 2.05 2.76 -2.49
C PHE A 7 1.09 2.17 -1.46
N VAL A 8 1.34 0.95 -1.05
CA VAL A 8 0.53 0.28 -0.02
C VAL A 8 1.45 -0.15 1.10
N SER A 9 1.23 0.38 2.30
CA SER A 9 1.96 -0.05 3.48
C SER A 9 0.98 -0.26 4.62
N ALA A 10 1.32 -1.17 5.52
CA ALA A 10 0.46 -1.54 6.64
C ALA A 10 1.09 -1.21 7.99
N GLU A 11 2.34 -0.81 8.02
CA GLU A 11 3.08 -0.59 9.25
C GLU A 11 3.84 0.73 9.20
N PRO A 12 4.11 1.36 10.36
CA PRO A 12 4.83 2.63 10.38
C PRO A 12 6.21 2.60 9.70
N SER A 13 6.94 1.50 9.84
CA SER A 13 8.23 1.35 9.16
C SER A 13 8.07 1.36 7.65
N GLY A 14 6.99 0.76 7.15
CA GLY A 14 6.67 0.80 5.73
C GLY A 14 6.29 2.20 5.27
N ASP A 15 5.58 2.95 6.10
CA ASP A 15 5.25 4.34 5.79
C ASP A 15 6.52 5.19 5.65
N ASP A 16 7.48 5.02 6.55
CA ASP A 16 8.74 5.76 6.49
C ASP A 16 9.50 5.45 5.20
N LEU A 17 9.55 4.19 4.83
CA LEU A 17 10.19 3.74 3.60
C LEU A 17 9.47 4.32 2.38
N SER A 18 8.14 4.29 2.39
CA SER A 18 7.32 4.87 1.32
C SER A 18 7.59 6.35 1.16
N VAL A 19 7.63 7.10 2.26
CA VAL A 19 7.88 8.55 2.23
C VAL A 19 9.23 8.84 1.59
N ALA A 20 10.28 8.12 1.98
CA ALA A 20 11.61 8.32 1.42
C ALA A 20 11.63 8.10 -0.09
N VAL A 21 11.01 7.03 -0.56
CA VAL A 21 10.96 6.72 -1.98
C VAL A 21 10.10 7.74 -2.74
N ILE A 22 8.97 8.14 -2.18
CA ILE A 22 8.08 9.12 -2.80
C ILE A 22 8.79 10.47 -2.98
N GLN A 23 9.51 10.91 -1.96
CA GLN A 23 10.28 12.17 -2.05
C GLN A 23 11.32 12.10 -3.16
N SER A 24 12.02 10.97 -3.24
CA SER A 24 13.03 10.77 -4.27
C SER A 24 12.41 10.77 -5.68
N LEU A 25 11.27 10.11 -5.83
CA LEU A 25 10.56 10.05 -7.11
C LEU A 25 10.08 11.44 -7.55
N ARG A 26 9.54 12.21 -6.63
CA ARG A 26 9.04 13.56 -6.94
C ARG A 26 10.16 14.50 -7.33
N THR A 27 11.36 14.29 -6.78
CA THR A 27 12.54 15.07 -7.16
C THR A 27 12.94 14.79 -8.61
N LYS A 28 12.88 13.53 -9.02
CA LYS A 28 13.27 13.12 -10.37
C LYS A 28 12.16 13.28 -11.39
N LEU A 29 10.92 13.12 -10.97
CA LEU A 29 9.73 13.15 -11.83
C LEU A 29 8.68 14.07 -11.19
N PRO A 30 8.84 15.40 -11.32
CA PRO A 30 7.96 16.34 -10.58
C PRO A 30 6.47 16.20 -10.90
N ASP A 31 6.13 15.69 -12.06
CA ASP A 31 4.74 15.57 -12.48
C ASP A 31 4.13 14.19 -12.17
N ILE A 32 4.86 13.31 -11.51
CA ILE A 32 4.35 11.98 -11.22
C ILE A 32 3.17 12.05 -10.24
N GLU A 33 2.11 11.34 -10.55
CA GLU A 33 0.94 11.26 -9.70
C GLU A 33 1.02 10.00 -8.83
N ILE A 34 1.13 10.22 -7.53
CA ILE A 34 1.29 9.14 -6.55
C ILE A 34 0.14 9.21 -5.56
N LYS A 35 -0.45 8.06 -5.27
CA LYS A 35 -1.40 7.90 -4.19
C LYS A 35 -0.85 6.85 -3.23
N ALA A 36 -1.39 6.80 -2.03
CA ALA A 36 -0.89 5.90 -1.02
C ALA A 36 -2.01 5.39 -0.11
N ILE A 37 -1.85 4.16 0.31
CA ILE A 37 -2.65 3.55 1.36
C ILE A 37 -1.67 3.22 2.48
N GLY A 38 -1.89 3.79 3.65
CA GLY A 38 -0.96 3.62 4.76
C GLY A 38 -1.37 4.45 5.97
N GLY A 39 -0.42 4.77 6.81
CA GLY A 39 -0.66 5.51 8.04
C GLY A 39 -0.41 7.01 7.93
N ASP A 40 -0.40 7.65 9.08
CA ASP A 40 -0.35 9.10 9.18
C ASP A 40 0.97 9.71 8.69
N THR A 41 2.05 8.94 8.70
CA THR A 41 3.35 9.42 8.24
C THR A 41 3.30 9.91 6.80
N LEU A 42 2.37 9.39 6.01
CA LEU A 42 2.19 9.81 4.61
C LEU A 42 1.82 11.28 4.49
N GLU A 43 1.28 11.89 5.53
CA GLU A 43 0.94 13.32 5.52
C GLU A 43 2.17 14.21 5.33
N THR A 44 3.35 13.71 5.69
CA THR A 44 4.61 14.46 5.50
C THR A 44 4.94 14.69 4.04
N VAL A 45 4.36 13.91 3.13
CA VAL A 45 4.49 14.09 1.68
C VAL A 45 3.16 14.49 1.05
N GLU A 46 2.26 15.06 1.85
CA GLU A 46 0.96 15.58 1.40
C GLU A 46 0.04 14.51 0.82
N LEU A 47 0.14 13.29 1.36
CA LEU A 47 -0.74 12.20 0.98
C LEU A 47 -1.58 11.78 2.17
N SER A 48 -2.82 11.44 1.91
CA SER A 48 -3.69 10.86 2.93
C SER A 48 -4.23 9.54 2.42
N SER A 49 -4.29 8.56 3.33
CA SER A 49 -4.79 7.25 2.98
C SER A 49 -6.32 7.25 2.97
N PRO A 50 -6.95 6.81 1.88
CA PRO A 50 -8.42 6.70 1.85
C PRO A 50 -8.93 5.53 2.67
N LEU A 51 -8.03 4.68 3.15
CA LEU A 51 -8.36 3.51 3.94
C LEU A 51 -7.56 3.53 5.23
N ASP A 52 -8.24 3.33 6.36
CA ASP A 52 -7.57 3.26 7.66
C ASP A 52 -6.93 1.89 7.84
N VAL A 53 -5.60 1.85 7.83
CA VAL A 53 -4.84 0.61 8.02
C VAL A 53 -4.33 0.45 9.46
N SER A 54 -4.64 1.38 10.35
CA SER A 54 -4.15 1.30 11.73
C SER A 54 -4.52 -0.01 12.43
N PRO A 55 -5.71 -0.61 12.20
CA PRO A 55 -6.00 -1.90 12.79
C PRO A 55 -5.01 -2.99 12.40
N LEU A 56 -4.39 -2.91 11.22
CA LEU A 56 -3.43 -3.91 10.79
C LEU A 56 -2.16 -3.91 11.62
N SER A 57 -1.67 -2.74 12.03
CA SER A 57 -0.50 -2.65 12.89
C SER A 57 -0.76 -3.31 14.24
N VAL A 58 -1.93 -3.06 14.81
CA VAL A 58 -2.32 -3.65 16.09
C VAL A 58 -2.51 -5.16 15.93
N LEU A 59 -3.22 -5.58 14.88
CA LEU A 59 -3.53 -6.97 14.65
C LEU A 59 -2.27 -7.79 14.35
N GLY A 60 -1.30 -7.20 13.69
CA GLY A 60 -0.04 -7.86 13.39
C GLY A 60 0.74 -8.24 14.64
N LEU A 61 0.56 -7.50 15.74
CA LEU A 61 1.24 -7.80 17.00
C LEU A 61 0.71 -9.06 17.67
N PHE A 62 -0.54 -9.41 17.41
CA PHE A 62 -1.17 -10.55 18.06
C PHE A 62 -1.08 -11.83 17.24
N GLU A 63 -0.79 -11.76 15.98
CA GLU A 63 -0.58 -12.91 15.07
C GLU A 63 -1.62 -14.02 15.18
N GLY A 64 -2.81 -13.70 15.62
CA GLY A 64 -3.84 -14.70 15.85
C GLY A 64 -4.69 -14.98 14.62
N LEU A 65 -5.13 -16.22 14.47
CA LEU A 65 -6.07 -16.59 13.43
C LEU A 65 -7.38 -15.81 13.56
N LYS A 66 -7.67 -15.30 14.75
CA LYS A 66 -8.90 -14.55 15.01
C LYS A 66 -8.97 -13.24 14.24
N VAL A 67 -7.81 -12.69 13.85
CA VAL A 67 -7.76 -11.41 13.13
C VAL A 67 -7.71 -11.60 11.63
N TYR A 68 -7.57 -12.83 11.16
CA TYR A 68 -7.42 -13.11 9.75
C TYR A 68 -8.56 -12.59 8.88
N PRO A 69 -9.84 -12.76 9.26
CA PRO A 69 -10.94 -12.23 8.45
C PRO A 69 -10.89 -10.71 8.28
N GLN A 70 -10.45 -9.99 9.31
CA GLN A 70 -10.32 -8.53 9.23
C GLN A 70 -9.18 -8.14 8.29
N VAL A 71 -8.08 -8.87 8.33
CA VAL A 71 -6.96 -8.66 7.42
C VAL A 71 -7.40 -8.87 5.98
N VAL A 72 -8.14 -9.94 5.72
CA VAL A 72 -8.65 -10.23 4.38
C VAL A 72 -9.57 -9.12 3.89
N LYS A 73 -10.48 -8.64 4.72
CA LYS A 73 -11.38 -7.55 4.35
C LYS A 73 -10.63 -6.28 3.99
N LEU A 74 -9.63 -5.92 4.79
CA LEU A 74 -8.83 -4.72 4.53
C LEU A 74 -8.00 -4.88 3.26
N ALA A 75 -7.43 -6.06 3.05
CA ALA A 75 -6.68 -6.33 1.83
C ALA A 75 -7.58 -6.24 0.60
N ASP A 76 -8.78 -6.79 0.67
CA ASP A 76 -9.71 -6.74 -0.45
C ASP A 76 -10.19 -5.31 -0.70
N ALA A 77 -10.44 -4.53 0.35
CA ALA A 77 -10.80 -3.13 0.21
C ALA A 77 -9.66 -2.32 -0.43
N ALA A 78 -8.42 -2.59 -0.03
CA ALA A 78 -7.26 -1.95 -0.63
C ALA A 78 -7.16 -2.29 -2.12
N ALA A 79 -7.35 -3.56 -2.48
CA ALA A 79 -7.32 -3.98 -3.87
C ALA A 79 -8.40 -3.27 -4.71
N GLU A 80 -9.60 -3.14 -4.17
CA GLU A 80 -10.68 -2.42 -4.88
C GLU A 80 -10.33 -0.95 -5.09
N LEU A 81 -9.79 -0.27 -4.08
CA LEU A 81 -9.35 1.10 -4.21
C LEU A 81 -8.28 1.25 -5.29
N ILE A 82 -7.35 0.31 -5.34
CA ILE A 82 -6.29 0.30 -6.34
C ILE A 82 -6.89 0.16 -7.74
N ILE A 83 -7.78 -0.79 -7.91
CA ILE A 83 -8.42 -1.04 -9.20
C ILE A 83 -9.20 0.20 -9.66
N ASP A 84 -9.93 0.84 -8.76
CA ASP A 84 -10.72 2.03 -9.07
C ASP A 84 -9.85 3.21 -9.51
N ASN A 85 -8.64 3.31 -8.98
CA ASN A 85 -7.71 4.39 -9.32
C ASN A 85 -6.84 4.08 -10.53
N ALA A 86 -6.92 2.87 -11.05
CA ALA A 86 -6.25 2.44 -12.29
C ALA A 86 -4.79 2.89 -12.41
N PRO A 87 -3.92 2.54 -11.43
CA PRO A 87 -2.51 2.92 -11.49
C PRO A 87 -1.78 2.11 -12.55
N LYS A 88 -0.65 2.65 -13.01
CA LYS A 88 0.24 1.90 -13.90
C LYS A 88 0.98 0.82 -13.13
N ALA A 89 1.31 1.10 -11.86
CA ALA A 89 1.99 0.15 -11.01
C ALA A 89 1.60 0.36 -9.54
N VAL A 90 1.74 -0.68 -8.76
CA VAL A 90 1.48 -0.68 -7.32
C VAL A 90 2.76 -1.09 -6.61
N VAL A 91 3.17 -0.32 -5.61
CA VAL A 91 4.33 -0.64 -4.78
C VAL A 91 3.82 -1.21 -3.46
N LEU A 92 4.09 -2.48 -3.23
CA LEU A 92 3.71 -3.16 -2.00
C LEU A 92 4.90 -3.11 -1.04
N VAL A 93 4.70 -2.47 0.11
CA VAL A 93 5.79 -2.15 1.03
C VAL A 93 5.76 -3.08 2.24
N ASP A 94 6.83 -3.81 2.45
CA ASP A 94 7.01 -4.74 3.57
C ASP A 94 5.79 -5.63 3.81
N SER A 95 5.55 -6.09 5.02
CA SER A 95 4.34 -6.76 5.48
C SER A 95 3.88 -7.96 4.62
N TRP A 96 3.98 -9.15 5.18
CA TRP A 96 3.74 -10.37 4.42
C TRP A 96 2.28 -10.70 4.12
N GLY A 97 1.48 -10.85 5.15
CA GLY A 97 0.14 -11.42 4.99
C GLY A 97 -0.77 -10.60 4.10
N ILE A 98 -0.93 -9.32 4.43
CA ILE A 98 -1.83 -8.44 3.69
C ILE A 98 -1.33 -8.16 2.27
N MET A 99 -0.03 -7.98 2.09
CA MET A 99 0.51 -7.65 0.76
C MET A 99 0.34 -8.82 -0.20
N LEU A 100 0.49 -10.05 0.28
CA LEU A 100 0.22 -11.23 -0.52
C LEU A 100 -1.23 -11.28 -0.98
N ARG A 101 -2.16 -11.00 -0.07
CA ARG A 101 -3.58 -11.02 -0.40
C ARG A 101 -3.94 -9.93 -1.42
N VAL A 102 -3.41 -8.73 -1.24
CA VAL A 102 -3.61 -7.64 -2.19
C VAL A 102 -3.07 -8.04 -3.56
N ALA A 103 -1.86 -8.59 -3.60
CA ALA A 103 -1.24 -9.03 -4.86
C ALA A 103 -2.07 -10.08 -5.55
N GLN A 104 -2.57 -11.05 -4.81
CA GLN A 104 -3.42 -12.11 -5.38
C GLN A 104 -4.69 -11.54 -6.01
N ARG A 105 -5.36 -10.63 -5.30
CA ARG A 105 -6.59 -10.02 -5.82
C ARG A 105 -6.32 -9.19 -7.06
N LEU A 106 -5.23 -8.44 -7.07
CA LEU A 106 -4.88 -7.62 -8.23
C LEU A 106 -4.54 -8.49 -9.44
N LYS A 107 -3.81 -9.58 -9.24
CA LYS A 107 -3.52 -10.50 -10.34
C LYS A 107 -4.77 -11.14 -10.92
N GLN A 108 -5.75 -11.43 -10.09
CA GLN A 108 -7.01 -12.02 -10.53
C GLN A 108 -7.87 -11.04 -11.31
N ARG A 109 -7.93 -9.78 -10.86
CA ARG A 109 -8.89 -8.82 -11.37
C ARG A 109 -8.30 -7.75 -12.29
N ALA A 110 -7.02 -7.45 -12.14
CA ALA A 110 -6.36 -6.41 -12.92
C ALA A 110 -4.92 -6.82 -13.25
N PRO A 111 -4.73 -7.91 -14.01
CA PRO A 111 -3.39 -8.45 -14.28
C PRO A 111 -2.48 -7.51 -15.05
N HIS A 112 -3.03 -6.47 -15.65
CA HIS A 112 -2.25 -5.48 -16.39
C HIS A 112 -1.50 -4.50 -15.48
N ILE A 113 -1.88 -4.42 -14.20
CA ILE A 113 -1.20 -3.53 -13.24
C ILE A 113 0.10 -4.20 -12.81
N LYS A 114 1.21 -3.48 -12.92
CA LYS A 114 2.51 -3.99 -12.47
C LYS A 114 2.59 -3.96 -10.96
N LEU A 115 3.12 -5.03 -10.38
CA LEU A 115 3.31 -5.13 -8.95
C LEU A 115 4.79 -5.05 -8.63
N LEU A 116 5.17 -4.10 -7.79
CA LEU A 116 6.54 -3.91 -7.34
C LEU A 116 6.58 -4.15 -5.84
N LYS A 117 7.62 -4.80 -5.37
CA LYS A 117 7.79 -5.01 -3.94
C LYS A 117 8.94 -4.17 -3.43
N LEU A 118 8.68 -3.44 -2.35
CA LEU A 118 9.67 -2.61 -1.68
C LEU A 118 9.90 -3.17 -0.29
N VAL A 119 11.12 -3.61 -0.01
CA VAL A 119 11.46 -4.23 1.25
C VAL A 119 12.46 -3.34 1.98
N GLY A 120 12.15 -3.03 3.24
CA GLY A 120 13.04 -2.26 4.08
C GLY A 120 14.24 -3.09 4.49
N ARG A 121 15.35 -2.41 4.70
CA ARG A 121 16.56 -3.04 5.18
C ARG A 121 16.45 -3.29 6.67
N GLN A 122 16.81 -4.47 7.07
CA GLN A 122 16.82 -4.83 8.48
C GLN A 122 18.23 -4.83 9.05
#